data_2287fbe7c49a36f3007085628e9bb158
#
_entry.id   2287fbe7c49a36f3007085628e9bb158
#
_cell.length_a   1.000
_cell.length_b   1.000
_cell.length_c   1.000
_cell.angle_alpha   90.00
_cell.angle_beta   90.00
_cell.angle_gamma   90.00
#
_symmetry.space_group_name_H-M   'P 1'
#
loop_
_entity.id
_entity.type
_entity.pdbx_description
1 polymer ?
#
loop_
_entity_poly.entity_id
_entity_poly.type
_entity_poly.pdbx_seq_one_letter_code
_entity_poly.pdbx_strand_id
1 'polypeptide(L)'
;MSADIRSPAVLPRAWLPQAAREREQEILSDSAGRDPAWLGDRIEALIRRNRDIHEADCISLNPAANVMNPRAEAVMSAGLASRPSLGYPGAKYEMGLEAIEEIEVLAAALARRVFSSSHAEIRVGSGALANVYAFLATCAPGDSVIVPPAAVGGHVTHHDAGCAGLLGLDIHESPVDPHNYTVELDGLAGLARRVRPRLITIGGSLNLVPHPVTEIRAIADEVGARVLFDAAHVCGLIAGGVWPSPLDEGADIMTTSTYKSLGGPPGGLVLTNDAGLAERIDAIAYPGLTANFDAGKTAALAIGLLDWLDYGHAYASATVSAAQALASALAGHGLPVFTTASGITASHQFALDAREWGGGHQAALRLRAANILTCAIGLPGRPKMAGLRFGTPEIVRWGMAEPDMSELAGLVHRALTANPRSVAADTTSFRRRFTTLRYIRR
;
A
#
# COMPACT_ATOMS: atom_id res chain seq x y z
N MET A 1 33.71 36.70 1.03
CA MET A 1 34.09 35.94 -0.18
C MET A 1 33.06 34.84 -0.34
N SER A 2 32.06 35.07 -1.20
CA SER A 2 31.06 34.06 -1.58
C SER A 2 31.77 33.05 -2.47
N ALA A 3 31.90 31.81 -1.98
CA ALA A 3 32.35 30.73 -2.83
C ALA A 3 31.32 30.52 -3.95
N ASP A 4 31.75 30.81 -5.17
CA ASP A 4 30.98 30.53 -6.39
C ASP A 4 30.83 29.00 -6.52
N ILE A 5 29.78 28.45 -5.87
CA ILE A 5 29.43 27.04 -6.03
C ILE A 5 28.85 26.95 -7.44
N ARG A 6 29.73 26.71 -8.42
CA ARG A 6 29.32 26.36 -9.78
C ARG A 6 28.41 25.15 -9.65
N SER A 7 27.14 25.35 -9.92
CA SER A 7 26.19 24.22 -10.04
C SER A 7 26.77 23.28 -11.10
N PRO A 8 27.13 22.03 -10.73
CA PRO A 8 27.56 21.08 -11.74
C PRO A 8 26.42 20.95 -12.75
N ALA A 9 26.75 20.95 -14.04
CA ALA A 9 25.75 20.72 -15.09
C ALA A 9 25.04 19.39 -14.77
N VAL A 10 23.73 19.46 -14.53
CA VAL A 10 22.94 18.27 -14.29
C VAL A 10 22.93 17.47 -15.60
N LEU A 11 23.67 16.38 -15.64
CA LEU A 11 23.72 15.50 -16.81
C LEU A 11 22.34 14.83 -17.01
N PRO A 12 21.81 14.85 -18.25
CA PRO A 12 20.54 14.20 -18.53
C PRO A 12 20.60 12.70 -18.19
N ARG A 13 19.62 12.18 -17.44
CA ARG A 13 19.49 10.77 -17.13
C ARG A 13 18.89 10.01 -18.33
N ALA A 14 19.74 9.69 -19.32
CA ALA A 14 19.33 9.14 -20.60
C ALA A 14 18.52 7.81 -20.51
N TRP A 15 18.65 7.08 -19.39
CA TRP A 15 17.91 5.83 -19.11
C TRP A 15 16.46 6.05 -18.66
N LEU A 16 16.03 7.26 -18.39
CA LEU A 16 14.65 7.56 -18.02
C LEU A 16 13.75 7.67 -19.27
N PRO A 17 12.44 7.36 -19.13
CA PRO A 17 11.46 7.66 -20.17
C PRO A 17 11.47 9.15 -20.55
N GLN A 18 11.16 9.46 -21.81
CA GLN A 18 11.22 10.82 -22.36
C GLN A 18 10.39 11.81 -21.53
N ALA A 19 9.12 11.47 -21.22
CA ALA A 19 8.24 12.34 -20.43
C ALA A 19 8.81 12.66 -19.02
N ALA A 20 9.52 11.71 -18.39
CA ALA A 20 10.17 11.93 -17.11
C ALA A 20 11.34 12.92 -17.23
N ARG A 21 12.16 12.78 -18.28
CA ARG A 21 13.29 13.71 -18.55
C ARG A 21 12.80 15.13 -18.84
N GLU A 22 11.76 15.26 -19.67
CA GLU A 22 11.15 16.55 -20.01
C GLU A 22 10.62 17.25 -18.75
N ARG A 23 9.91 16.52 -17.90
CA ARG A 23 9.39 17.07 -16.63
C ARG A 23 10.50 17.44 -15.66
N GLU A 24 11.55 16.64 -15.54
CA GLU A 24 12.72 16.95 -14.73
C GLU A 24 13.40 18.24 -15.22
N GLN A 25 13.60 18.36 -16.51
CA GLN A 25 14.24 19.54 -17.11
C GLN A 25 13.39 20.80 -16.93
N GLU A 26 12.08 20.72 -17.04
CA GLU A 26 11.17 21.83 -16.76
C GLU A 26 11.34 22.33 -15.31
N ILE A 27 11.31 21.42 -14.33
CA ILE A 27 11.46 21.76 -12.91
C ILE A 27 12.85 22.38 -12.63
N LEU A 28 13.91 21.80 -13.20
CA LEU A 28 15.27 22.31 -13.03
C LEU A 28 15.45 23.69 -13.67
N SER A 29 14.84 23.93 -14.83
CA SER A 29 14.89 25.22 -15.49
C SER A 29 14.22 26.32 -14.66
N ASP A 30 13.08 26.02 -14.02
CA ASP A 30 12.37 26.96 -13.13
C ASP A 30 13.20 27.33 -11.88
N SER A 31 14.08 26.45 -11.44
CA SER A 31 14.90 26.60 -10.25
C SER A 31 16.33 27.09 -10.55
N ALA A 32 16.74 27.13 -11.81
CA ALA A 32 18.09 27.51 -12.21
C ALA A 32 18.44 28.92 -11.78
N GLY A 33 19.60 29.10 -11.12
CA GLY A 33 20.10 30.39 -10.65
C GLY A 33 19.31 31.00 -9.48
N ARG A 34 18.35 30.30 -8.88
CA ARG A 34 17.66 30.76 -7.68
C ARG A 34 18.54 30.59 -6.45
N ASP A 35 18.40 31.52 -5.51
CA ASP A 35 19.13 31.46 -4.24
C ASP A 35 18.53 30.43 -3.26
N PRO A 36 19.26 30.05 -2.20
CA PRO A 36 18.76 29.09 -1.21
C PRO A 36 17.49 29.54 -0.49
N ALA A 37 17.25 30.83 -0.28
CA ALA A 37 16.04 31.33 0.36
C ALA A 37 14.81 31.05 -0.51
N TRP A 38 14.88 31.39 -1.80
CA TRP A 38 13.82 31.09 -2.75
C TRP A 38 13.53 29.58 -2.84
N LEU A 39 14.58 28.74 -2.85
CA LEU A 39 14.41 27.29 -2.88
C LEU A 39 13.70 26.79 -1.61
N GLY A 40 14.04 27.33 -0.44
CA GLY A 40 13.37 27.04 0.82
C GLY A 40 11.87 27.37 0.78
N ASP A 41 11.55 28.62 0.42
CA ASP A 41 10.16 29.09 0.29
C ASP A 41 9.36 28.24 -0.72
N ARG A 42 10.02 27.86 -1.83
CA ARG A 42 9.40 27.01 -2.86
C ARG A 42 9.07 25.62 -2.32
N ILE A 43 9.99 24.98 -1.59
CA ILE A 43 9.77 23.67 -0.97
C ILE A 43 8.61 23.75 0.02
N GLU A 44 8.57 24.76 0.88
CA GLU A 44 7.47 24.95 1.82
C GLU A 44 6.13 25.17 1.11
N ALA A 45 6.11 25.97 0.05
CA ALA A 45 4.91 26.16 -0.77
C ALA A 45 4.42 24.86 -1.42
N LEU A 46 5.33 24.00 -1.87
CA LEU A 46 5.00 22.68 -2.43
C LEU A 46 4.44 21.73 -1.36
N ILE A 47 4.97 21.78 -0.14
CA ILE A 47 4.45 20.99 1.01
C ILE A 47 3.00 21.42 1.31
N ARG A 48 2.75 22.75 1.43
CA ARG A 48 1.39 23.27 1.60
C ARG A 48 0.47 22.87 0.45
N ARG A 49 0.93 23.01 -0.79
CA ARG A 49 0.13 22.63 -1.97
C ARG A 49 -0.20 21.14 -2.02
N ASN A 50 0.74 20.26 -1.62
CA ASN A 50 0.46 18.83 -1.50
C ASN A 50 -0.67 18.55 -0.49
N ARG A 51 -0.63 19.22 0.67
CA ARG A 51 -1.69 19.11 1.69
C ARG A 51 -3.04 19.60 1.16
N ASP A 52 -3.07 20.74 0.46
CA ASP A 52 -4.30 21.25 -0.16
C ASP A 52 -4.90 20.24 -1.15
N ILE A 53 -4.07 19.64 -2.01
CA ILE A 53 -4.52 18.64 -2.98
C ILE A 53 -5.20 17.47 -2.28
N HIS A 54 -4.56 16.89 -1.27
CA HIS A 54 -5.03 15.64 -0.65
C HIS A 54 -6.10 15.86 0.42
N GLU A 55 -6.03 16.95 1.18
CA GLU A 55 -6.88 17.13 2.36
C GLU A 55 -8.04 18.12 2.14
N ALA A 56 -7.96 19.02 1.14
CA ALA A 56 -8.96 20.06 0.91
C ALA A 56 -9.62 20.05 -0.47
N ASP A 57 -8.84 19.85 -1.54
CA ASP A 57 -9.33 20.04 -2.90
C ASP A 57 -9.88 18.76 -3.52
N CYS A 58 -9.20 17.61 -3.29
CA CYS A 58 -9.50 16.37 -3.99
C CYS A 58 -10.18 15.34 -3.08
N ILE A 59 -10.97 14.47 -3.71
CA ILE A 59 -11.48 13.24 -3.10
C ILE A 59 -10.51 12.11 -3.44
N SER A 60 -9.88 11.52 -2.43
CA SER A 60 -8.96 10.39 -2.61
C SER A 60 -9.71 9.07 -2.58
N LEU A 61 -9.88 8.48 -3.76
CA LEU A 61 -10.36 7.11 -3.97
C LEU A 61 -9.20 6.18 -4.37
N ASN A 62 -7.95 6.58 -4.07
CA ASN A 62 -6.78 5.75 -4.31
C ASN A 62 -6.56 4.78 -3.14
N PRO A 63 -6.71 3.46 -3.32
CA PRO A 63 -6.53 2.50 -2.22
C PRO A 63 -5.08 2.32 -1.76
N ALA A 64 -4.13 2.96 -2.43
CA ALA A 64 -2.72 2.98 -2.02
C ALA A 64 -2.38 4.18 -1.12
N ALA A 65 -3.35 5.04 -0.78
CA ALA A 65 -3.20 6.18 0.10
C ALA A 65 -4.21 6.13 1.25
N ASN A 66 -3.91 6.85 2.32
CA ASN A 66 -4.80 7.11 3.44
C ASN A 66 -4.31 8.34 4.21
N VAL A 67 -5.20 8.97 4.98
CA VAL A 67 -4.82 10.04 5.90
C VAL A 67 -4.41 9.46 7.25
N MET A 68 -3.28 9.93 7.77
CA MET A 68 -2.76 9.49 9.07
C MET A 68 -3.46 10.24 10.22
N ASN A 69 -3.53 9.60 11.40
CA ASN A 69 -3.91 10.29 12.63
C ASN A 69 -2.95 11.48 12.87
N PRO A 70 -3.44 12.73 13.07
CA PRO A 70 -2.58 13.89 13.27
C PRO A 70 -1.60 13.75 14.45
N ARG A 71 -1.95 12.99 15.50
CA ARG A 71 -1.03 12.68 16.61
C ARG A 71 0.13 11.80 16.15
N ALA A 72 -0.15 10.81 15.29
CA ALA A 72 0.88 9.97 14.68
C ALA A 72 1.77 10.79 13.71
N GLU A 73 1.18 11.70 12.94
CA GLU A 73 1.94 12.60 12.06
C GLU A 73 2.87 13.51 12.86
N ALA A 74 2.39 14.11 13.95
CA ALA A 74 3.14 15.05 14.78
C ALA A 74 4.40 14.43 15.41
N VAL A 75 4.35 13.17 15.84
CA VAL A 75 5.52 12.52 16.46
C VAL A 75 6.66 12.21 15.48
N MET A 76 6.38 12.15 14.18
CA MET A 76 7.43 12.01 13.16
C MET A 76 8.40 13.19 13.13
N SER A 77 7.96 14.38 13.59
CA SER A 77 8.78 15.59 13.71
C SER A 77 9.18 15.94 15.15
N ALA A 78 8.95 15.04 16.11
CA ALA A 78 9.21 15.29 17.54
C ALA A 78 10.69 15.05 17.97
N GLY A 79 11.62 15.05 17.04
CA GLY A 79 13.06 14.90 17.32
C GLY A 79 13.54 13.45 17.50
N LEU A 80 12.68 12.44 17.34
CA LEU A 80 13.03 11.04 17.45
C LEU A 80 13.80 10.53 16.22
N ALA A 81 13.38 10.94 15.02
CA ALA A 81 13.93 10.41 13.76
C ALA A 81 15.40 10.75 13.50
N SER A 82 15.95 11.75 14.19
CA SER A 82 17.39 12.12 14.11
C SER A 82 18.27 11.42 15.15
N ARG A 83 17.71 10.49 15.92
CA ARG A 83 18.46 9.74 16.93
C ARG A 83 18.68 8.32 16.42
N PRO A 84 19.94 7.86 16.28
CA PRO A 84 20.22 6.48 15.92
C PRO A 84 19.74 5.55 17.03
N SER A 85 19.32 4.34 16.67
CA SER A 85 18.83 3.34 17.61
C SER A 85 19.33 1.95 17.22
N LEU A 86 20.68 1.77 17.24
CA LEU A 86 21.30 0.49 16.92
C LEU A 86 21.18 -0.47 18.10
N GLY A 87 21.02 -1.74 17.78
CA GLY A 87 20.98 -2.82 18.78
C GLY A 87 19.59 -3.11 19.31
N TYR A 88 19.57 -3.97 20.30
CA TYR A 88 18.31 -4.43 20.93
C TYR A 88 17.98 -3.60 22.17
N PRO A 89 16.69 -3.57 22.60
CA PRO A 89 16.32 -3.02 23.89
C PRO A 89 17.19 -3.61 25.02
N GLY A 90 17.74 -2.75 25.89
CA GLY A 90 18.68 -3.14 26.94
C GLY A 90 20.12 -3.39 26.49
N ALA A 91 20.40 -3.37 25.18
CA ALA A 91 21.72 -3.57 24.59
C ALA A 91 21.95 -2.65 23.38
N LYS A 92 21.58 -1.37 23.52
CA LYS A 92 21.81 -0.36 22.48
C LYS A 92 23.29 0.03 22.41
N TYR A 93 23.72 0.39 21.20
CA TYR A 93 25.07 0.86 20.97
C TYR A 93 25.28 2.30 21.48
N GLU A 94 24.30 3.19 21.25
CA GLU A 94 24.33 4.57 21.75
C GLU A 94 23.60 4.69 23.09
N MET A 95 24.00 5.72 23.87
CA MET A 95 23.39 6.04 25.16
C MET A 95 22.23 7.02 25.01
N GLY A 96 21.31 7.05 26.00
CA GLY A 96 20.19 7.97 26.04
C GLY A 96 19.01 7.53 25.18
N LEU A 97 18.85 6.23 24.93
CA LEU A 97 17.82 5.64 24.11
C LEU A 97 16.72 4.93 24.91
N GLU A 98 16.70 5.08 26.23
CA GLU A 98 15.78 4.37 27.14
C GLU A 98 14.32 4.56 26.75
N ALA A 99 13.92 5.79 26.35
CA ALA A 99 12.57 6.08 25.89
C ALA A 99 12.29 5.46 24.49
N ILE A 100 13.27 5.43 23.61
CA ILE A 100 13.13 4.82 22.27
C ILE A 100 13.01 3.30 22.39
N GLU A 101 13.76 2.66 23.28
CA GLU A 101 13.64 1.23 23.57
C GLU A 101 12.21 0.86 23.99
N GLU A 102 11.62 1.64 24.90
CA GLU A 102 10.25 1.40 25.34
C GLU A 102 9.24 1.56 24.19
N ILE A 103 9.38 2.61 23.37
CA ILE A 103 8.55 2.84 22.18
C ILE A 103 8.67 1.66 21.20
N GLU A 104 9.87 1.16 20.96
CA GLU A 104 10.14 0.03 20.08
C GLU A 104 9.42 -1.24 20.56
N VAL A 105 9.56 -1.57 21.83
CA VAL A 105 8.90 -2.73 22.45
C VAL A 105 7.39 -2.61 22.40
N LEU A 106 6.84 -1.42 22.72
CA LEU A 106 5.40 -1.17 22.68
C LEU A 106 4.86 -1.23 21.26
N ALA A 107 5.56 -0.69 20.27
CA ALA A 107 5.14 -0.76 18.87
C ALA A 107 5.04 -2.21 18.37
N ALA A 108 6.05 -3.04 18.66
CA ALA A 108 6.04 -4.46 18.33
C ALA A 108 4.91 -5.23 19.05
N ALA A 109 4.68 -4.93 20.34
CA ALA A 109 3.61 -5.54 21.12
C ALA A 109 2.22 -5.15 20.57
N LEU A 110 2.03 -3.89 20.18
CA LEU A 110 0.78 -3.41 19.57
C LEU A 110 0.54 -4.06 18.20
N ALA A 111 1.58 -4.19 17.36
CA ALA A 111 1.46 -4.85 16.07
C ALA A 111 1.02 -6.31 16.23
N ARG A 112 1.67 -7.06 17.15
CA ARG A 112 1.26 -8.44 17.47
C ARG A 112 -0.20 -8.52 17.93
N ARG A 113 -0.61 -7.59 18.79
CA ARG A 113 -1.99 -7.55 19.31
C ARG A 113 -3.03 -7.25 18.23
N VAL A 114 -2.76 -6.26 17.36
CA VAL A 114 -3.66 -5.85 16.29
C VAL A 114 -3.84 -6.94 15.25
N PHE A 115 -2.78 -7.69 14.94
CA PHE A 115 -2.80 -8.73 13.91
C PHE A 115 -2.91 -10.15 14.48
N SER A 116 -3.03 -10.32 15.79
CA SER A 116 -3.08 -11.62 16.47
C SER A 116 -1.91 -12.54 16.08
N SER A 117 -0.69 -11.97 15.92
CA SER A 117 0.50 -12.71 15.54
C SER A 117 1.45 -12.94 16.72
N SER A 118 2.22 -14.04 16.69
CA SER A 118 3.23 -14.35 17.72
C SER A 118 4.44 -13.41 17.64
N HIS A 119 4.83 -13.03 16.41
CA HIS A 119 5.99 -12.19 16.14
C HIS A 119 5.66 -11.08 15.14
N ALA A 120 6.30 -9.91 15.35
CA ALA A 120 6.17 -8.74 14.47
C ALA A 120 7.51 -8.03 14.34
N GLU A 121 8.01 -7.90 13.11
CA GLU A 121 9.17 -7.05 12.80
C GLU A 121 8.68 -5.68 12.31
N ILE A 122 9.03 -4.64 13.05
CA ILE A 122 8.58 -3.25 12.85
C ILE A 122 9.64 -2.36 12.20
N ARG A 123 10.91 -2.79 12.18
CA ARG A 123 12.05 -2.02 11.66
C ARG A 123 12.13 -2.10 10.13
N VAL A 124 10.99 -2.02 9.46
CA VAL A 124 10.85 -2.23 8.02
C VAL A 124 10.56 -0.92 7.33
N GLY A 125 11.47 -0.46 6.47
CA GLY A 125 11.42 0.86 5.85
C GLY A 125 10.30 1.06 4.83
N SER A 126 9.76 -0.02 4.25
CA SER A 126 8.65 0.04 3.28
C SER A 126 7.99 -1.33 3.10
N GLY A 127 6.80 -1.38 2.51
CA GLY A 127 6.17 -2.65 2.12
C GLY A 127 7.01 -3.46 1.12
N ALA A 128 7.76 -2.79 0.24
CA ALA A 128 8.70 -3.47 -0.66
C ALA A 128 9.84 -4.17 0.11
N LEU A 129 10.40 -3.51 1.12
CA LEU A 129 11.41 -4.12 2.00
C LEU A 129 10.82 -5.25 2.85
N ALA A 130 9.55 -5.18 3.25
CA ALA A 130 8.88 -6.30 3.92
C ALA A 130 8.93 -7.59 3.07
N ASN A 131 8.69 -7.46 1.76
CA ASN A 131 8.82 -8.59 0.83
C ASN A 131 10.29 -9.05 0.68
N VAL A 132 11.27 -8.13 0.66
CA VAL A 132 12.71 -8.51 0.68
C VAL A 132 13.04 -9.32 1.92
N TYR A 133 12.57 -8.92 3.11
CA TYR A 133 12.79 -9.67 4.34
C TYR A 133 12.21 -11.09 4.26
N ALA A 134 10.98 -11.20 3.73
CA ALA A 134 10.32 -12.49 3.54
C ALA A 134 11.08 -13.39 2.55
N PHE A 135 11.52 -12.85 1.40
CA PHE A 135 12.33 -13.60 0.44
C PHE A 135 13.68 -14.05 1.04
N LEU A 136 14.41 -13.15 1.70
CA LEU A 136 15.69 -13.50 2.33
C LEU A 136 15.53 -14.53 3.46
N ALA A 137 14.40 -14.51 4.17
CA ALA A 137 14.11 -15.47 5.23
C ALA A 137 13.75 -16.87 4.72
N THR A 138 13.29 -16.99 3.46
CA THR A 138 12.71 -18.23 2.93
C THR A 138 13.44 -18.80 1.73
N CYS A 139 14.15 -17.99 0.95
CA CYS A 139 14.73 -18.36 -0.35
C CYS A 139 16.22 -18.06 -0.41
N ALA A 140 16.93 -18.75 -1.30
CA ALA A 140 18.27 -18.47 -1.78
C ALA A 140 18.24 -18.12 -3.27
N PRO A 141 19.29 -17.45 -3.83
CA PRO A 141 19.39 -17.21 -5.25
C PRO A 141 19.26 -18.50 -6.07
N GLY A 142 18.41 -18.49 -7.12
CA GLY A 142 18.11 -19.66 -7.94
C GLY A 142 16.92 -20.49 -7.45
N ASP A 143 16.39 -20.24 -6.24
CA ASP A 143 15.17 -20.91 -5.79
C ASP A 143 13.96 -20.47 -6.62
N SER A 144 13.10 -21.44 -7.01
CA SER A 144 11.85 -21.17 -7.72
C SER A 144 10.79 -20.61 -6.75
N VAL A 145 10.07 -19.60 -7.21
CA VAL A 145 8.94 -19.00 -6.50
C VAL A 145 7.72 -18.89 -7.41
N ILE A 146 6.52 -19.09 -6.85
CA ILE A 146 5.26 -18.85 -7.57
C ILE A 146 4.67 -17.55 -7.02
N VAL A 147 4.31 -16.62 -7.93
CA VAL A 147 3.89 -15.26 -7.58
C VAL A 147 2.60 -14.86 -8.30
N PRO A 148 1.80 -13.93 -7.76
CA PRO A 148 0.64 -13.38 -8.46
C PRO A 148 1.08 -12.67 -9.75
N PRO A 149 0.38 -12.86 -10.90
CA PRO A 149 0.79 -12.26 -12.17
C PRO A 149 0.76 -10.73 -12.14
N ALA A 150 1.78 -10.10 -12.71
CA ALA A 150 1.86 -8.64 -12.84
C ALA A 150 0.66 -8.06 -13.62
N ALA A 151 0.13 -8.81 -14.57
CA ALA A 151 -1.01 -8.40 -15.41
C ALA A 151 -2.33 -8.28 -14.63
N VAL A 152 -2.46 -8.90 -13.47
CA VAL A 152 -3.66 -8.92 -12.64
C VAL A 152 -3.37 -8.54 -11.18
N GLY A 153 -2.62 -7.47 -10.99
CA GLY A 153 -2.40 -6.86 -9.68
C GLY A 153 -1.25 -7.43 -8.87
N GLY A 154 -0.46 -8.37 -9.38
CA GLY A 154 0.81 -8.78 -8.78
C GLY A 154 1.74 -7.58 -8.63
N HIS A 155 2.26 -7.37 -7.42
CA HIS A 155 3.12 -6.21 -7.16
C HIS A 155 4.51 -6.43 -7.77
N VAL A 156 5.13 -5.36 -8.28
CA VAL A 156 6.45 -5.40 -8.94
C VAL A 156 7.55 -6.05 -8.08
N THR A 157 7.44 -6.01 -6.76
CA THR A 157 8.41 -6.65 -5.85
C THR A 157 8.53 -8.16 -6.03
N HIS A 158 7.49 -8.80 -6.56
CA HIS A 158 7.47 -10.25 -6.80
C HIS A 158 8.01 -10.65 -8.18
N HIS A 159 8.43 -9.71 -9.02
CA HIS A 159 8.80 -9.92 -10.41
C HIS A 159 10.27 -9.54 -10.72
N ASP A 160 10.74 -9.82 -11.94
CA ASP A 160 12.12 -9.58 -12.39
C ASP A 160 12.60 -8.15 -12.22
N ALA A 161 11.71 -7.17 -12.45
CA ALA A 161 12.04 -5.75 -12.25
C ALA A 161 12.07 -5.30 -10.78
N GLY A 162 11.70 -6.17 -9.85
CA GLY A 162 11.59 -5.87 -8.42
C GLY A 162 12.47 -6.75 -7.54
N CYS A 163 12.07 -6.89 -6.28
CA CYS A 163 12.90 -7.54 -5.25
C CYS A 163 13.22 -9.00 -5.57
N ALA A 164 12.28 -9.77 -6.08
CA ALA A 164 12.49 -11.18 -6.41
C ALA A 164 13.57 -11.35 -7.50
N GLY A 165 13.51 -10.55 -8.58
CA GLY A 165 14.53 -10.55 -9.61
C GLY A 165 15.89 -10.07 -9.13
N LEU A 166 15.92 -9.00 -8.29
CA LEU A 166 17.17 -8.51 -7.68
C LEU A 166 17.85 -9.55 -6.77
N LEU A 167 17.07 -10.46 -6.19
CA LEU A 167 17.56 -11.56 -5.37
C LEU A 167 17.91 -12.82 -6.19
N GLY A 168 17.71 -12.76 -7.51
CA GLY A 168 18.06 -13.88 -8.42
C GLY A 168 17.13 -15.08 -8.27
N LEU A 169 15.86 -14.88 -7.92
CA LEU A 169 14.87 -15.94 -7.80
C LEU A 169 14.35 -16.36 -9.20
N ASP A 170 14.03 -17.64 -9.37
CA ASP A 170 13.37 -18.19 -10.56
C ASP A 170 11.85 -18.02 -10.42
N ILE A 171 11.27 -17.10 -11.19
CA ILE A 171 9.92 -16.57 -10.99
C ILE A 171 8.91 -17.23 -11.92
N HIS A 172 7.85 -17.81 -11.35
CA HIS A 172 6.73 -18.39 -12.06
C HIS A 172 5.43 -17.69 -11.69
N GLU A 173 4.67 -17.23 -12.68
CA GLU A 173 3.36 -16.63 -12.41
C GLU A 173 2.30 -17.70 -12.12
N SER A 174 1.51 -17.49 -11.06
CA SER A 174 0.39 -18.36 -10.71
C SER A 174 -0.74 -18.24 -11.73
N PRO A 175 -1.50 -19.31 -11.99
CA PRO A 175 -2.73 -19.23 -12.76
C PRO A 175 -3.77 -18.40 -12.00
N VAL A 176 -4.65 -17.73 -12.75
CA VAL A 176 -5.67 -16.80 -12.23
C VAL A 176 -7.06 -17.33 -12.49
N ASP A 177 -7.91 -17.31 -11.47
CA ASP A 177 -9.35 -17.41 -11.65
C ASP A 177 -9.90 -16.03 -12.12
N PRO A 178 -10.28 -15.92 -13.40
CA PRO A 178 -10.72 -14.65 -13.96
C PRO A 178 -12.09 -14.20 -13.43
N HIS A 179 -12.86 -15.10 -12.81
CA HIS A 179 -14.19 -14.82 -12.28
C HIS A 179 -14.14 -14.25 -10.86
N ASN A 180 -13.13 -14.61 -10.08
CA ASN A 180 -13.00 -14.17 -8.69
C ASN A 180 -11.81 -13.26 -8.42
N TYR A 181 -10.98 -12.96 -9.44
CA TYR A 181 -9.76 -12.17 -9.27
C TYR A 181 -8.82 -12.75 -8.20
N THR A 182 -8.67 -14.06 -8.18
CA THR A 182 -7.81 -14.80 -7.25
C THR A 182 -7.02 -15.88 -7.98
N VAL A 183 -6.30 -16.71 -7.26
CA VAL A 183 -5.56 -17.83 -7.85
C VAL A 183 -6.52 -18.94 -8.29
N GLU A 184 -6.21 -19.60 -9.41
CA GLU A 184 -6.88 -20.83 -9.86
C GLU A 184 -6.14 -22.02 -9.24
N LEU A 185 -6.86 -22.83 -8.39
CA LEU A 185 -6.23 -23.80 -7.50
C LEU A 185 -5.68 -25.03 -8.22
N ASP A 186 -6.40 -25.59 -9.20
CA ASP A 186 -5.98 -26.81 -9.89
C ASP A 186 -4.71 -26.54 -10.73
N GLY A 187 -4.67 -25.43 -11.42
CA GLY A 187 -3.49 -25.00 -12.15
C GLY A 187 -2.31 -24.65 -11.23
N LEU A 188 -2.58 -24.04 -10.06
CA LEU A 188 -1.56 -23.81 -9.04
C LEU A 188 -0.96 -25.14 -8.56
N ALA A 189 -1.78 -26.13 -8.24
CA ALA A 189 -1.31 -27.45 -7.82
C ALA A 189 -0.46 -28.12 -8.90
N GLY A 190 -0.91 -28.06 -10.17
CA GLY A 190 -0.14 -28.55 -11.31
C GLY A 190 1.19 -27.84 -11.49
N LEU A 191 1.21 -26.51 -11.35
CA LEU A 191 2.43 -25.69 -11.43
C LEU A 191 3.38 -26.01 -10.28
N ALA A 192 2.89 -26.05 -9.04
CA ALA A 192 3.69 -26.34 -7.84
C ALA A 192 4.39 -27.70 -7.92
N ARG A 193 3.68 -28.77 -8.35
CA ARG A 193 4.28 -30.10 -8.55
C ARG A 193 5.38 -30.10 -9.62
N ARG A 194 5.24 -29.29 -10.67
CA ARG A 194 6.21 -29.22 -11.76
C ARG A 194 7.46 -28.43 -11.40
N VAL A 195 7.29 -27.25 -10.76
CA VAL A 195 8.42 -26.33 -10.48
C VAL A 195 9.02 -26.51 -9.10
N ARG A 196 8.29 -27.16 -8.16
CA ARG A 196 8.75 -27.40 -6.79
C ARG A 196 9.22 -26.10 -6.11
N PRO A 197 8.37 -25.09 -6.00
CA PRO A 197 8.78 -23.79 -5.50
C PRO A 197 9.24 -23.85 -4.05
N ARG A 198 10.15 -22.98 -3.68
CA ARG A 198 10.51 -22.75 -2.28
C ARG A 198 9.46 -21.92 -1.55
N LEU A 199 8.80 -21.00 -2.29
CA LEU A 199 7.81 -20.08 -1.77
C LEU A 199 6.67 -19.88 -2.76
N ILE A 200 5.44 -19.87 -2.26
CA ILE A 200 4.25 -19.44 -2.98
C ILE A 200 3.79 -18.12 -2.36
N THR A 201 3.68 -17.05 -3.17
CA THR A 201 3.21 -15.76 -2.69
C THR A 201 1.77 -15.51 -3.14
N ILE A 202 0.99 -14.90 -2.27
CA ILE A 202 -0.43 -14.58 -2.48
C ILE A 202 -0.66 -13.12 -2.14
N GLY A 203 -1.79 -12.57 -2.58
CA GLY A 203 -2.14 -11.17 -2.37
C GLY A 203 -1.74 -10.32 -3.56
N GLY A 204 -2.17 -9.08 -3.55
CA GLY A 204 -1.95 -8.20 -4.68
C GLY A 204 -2.47 -6.78 -4.45
N SER A 205 -2.38 -5.98 -5.51
CA SER A 205 -2.77 -4.57 -5.48
C SER A 205 -4.28 -4.34 -5.56
N LEU A 206 -5.05 -5.34 -6.00
CA LEU A 206 -6.51 -5.37 -5.95
C LEU A 206 -6.94 -6.71 -5.34
N ASN A 207 -7.76 -6.66 -4.30
CA ASN A 207 -8.33 -7.83 -3.63
C ASN A 207 -9.83 -7.59 -3.53
N LEU A 208 -10.63 -8.39 -4.21
CA LEU A 208 -12.08 -8.25 -4.26
C LEU A 208 -12.80 -9.20 -3.33
N VAL A 209 -12.25 -10.40 -3.18
CA VAL A 209 -12.73 -11.46 -2.28
C VAL A 209 -11.54 -12.05 -1.51
N PRO A 210 -11.75 -12.73 -0.37
CA PRO A 210 -10.69 -13.45 0.31
C PRO A 210 -10.02 -14.49 -0.60
N HIS A 211 -8.70 -14.58 -0.48
CA HIS A 211 -7.94 -15.61 -1.18
C HIS A 211 -8.08 -16.96 -0.46
N PRO A 212 -8.06 -18.09 -1.17
CA PRO A 212 -8.20 -19.44 -0.58
C PRO A 212 -6.87 -19.91 0.07
N VAL A 213 -6.48 -19.28 1.19
CA VAL A 213 -5.16 -19.50 1.81
C VAL A 213 -5.02 -20.91 2.33
N THR A 214 -6.07 -21.48 2.91
CA THR A 214 -6.07 -22.87 3.44
C THR A 214 -5.80 -23.90 2.34
N GLU A 215 -6.43 -23.74 1.18
CA GLU A 215 -6.24 -24.63 0.02
C GLU A 215 -4.84 -24.44 -0.59
N ILE A 216 -4.34 -23.21 -0.63
CA ILE A 216 -2.98 -22.91 -1.09
C ILE A 216 -1.95 -23.49 -0.12
N ARG A 217 -2.20 -23.44 1.20
CA ARG A 217 -1.36 -24.09 2.20
C ARG A 217 -1.27 -25.60 1.95
N ALA A 218 -2.41 -26.26 1.70
CA ALA A 218 -2.42 -27.69 1.39
C ALA A 218 -1.57 -28.02 0.14
N ILE A 219 -1.69 -27.22 -0.92
CA ILE A 219 -0.85 -27.36 -2.13
C ILE A 219 0.64 -27.15 -1.82
N ALA A 220 0.96 -26.16 -1.01
CA ALA A 220 2.33 -25.86 -0.62
C ALA A 220 2.93 -27.01 0.22
N ASP A 221 2.15 -27.64 1.10
CA ASP A 221 2.58 -28.80 1.91
C ASP A 221 2.95 -30.00 1.04
N GLU A 222 2.20 -30.27 -0.05
CA GLU A 222 2.52 -31.37 -0.97
C GLU A 222 3.93 -31.25 -1.59
N VAL A 223 4.43 -30.04 -1.73
CA VAL A 223 5.73 -29.77 -2.38
C VAL A 223 6.81 -29.25 -1.42
N GLY A 224 6.47 -29.07 -0.15
CA GLY A 224 7.38 -28.54 0.88
C GLY A 224 7.67 -27.04 0.74
N ALA A 225 6.76 -26.28 0.14
CA ALA A 225 6.89 -24.83 -0.03
C ALA A 225 6.38 -24.06 1.20
N ARG A 226 6.89 -22.83 1.38
CA ARG A 226 6.34 -21.83 2.30
C ARG A 226 5.25 -21.01 1.60
N VAL A 227 4.39 -20.36 2.40
CA VAL A 227 3.35 -19.44 1.91
C VAL A 227 3.58 -18.05 2.48
N LEU A 228 3.73 -17.06 1.60
CA LEU A 228 3.78 -15.63 1.93
C LEU A 228 2.48 -14.97 1.49
N PHE A 229 1.83 -14.26 2.40
CA PHE A 229 0.71 -13.39 2.06
C PHE A 229 1.12 -11.91 2.06
N ASP A 230 1.14 -11.28 0.88
CA ASP A 230 1.32 -9.83 0.76
C ASP A 230 0.00 -9.12 1.05
N ALA A 231 -0.17 -8.69 2.30
CA ALA A 231 -1.34 -7.99 2.80
C ALA A 231 -1.28 -6.47 2.61
N ALA A 232 -0.34 -5.93 1.83
CA ALA A 232 -0.09 -4.50 1.73
C ALA A 232 -1.36 -3.66 1.48
N HIS A 233 -2.33 -4.17 0.76
CA HIS A 233 -3.60 -3.49 0.51
C HIS A 233 -4.73 -3.86 1.48
N VAL A 234 -4.76 -5.09 2.00
CA VAL A 234 -5.88 -5.57 2.85
C VAL A 234 -5.57 -5.61 4.34
N CYS A 235 -4.36 -5.18 4.75
CA CYS A 235 -3.94 -5.23 6.16
C CYS A 235 -4.90 -4.52 7.11
N GLY A 236 -5.54 -3.43 6.69
CA GLY A 236 -6.56 -2.75 7.49
C GLY A 236 -7.83 -3.61 7.70
N LEU A 237 -8.25 -4.37 6.70
CA LEU A 237 -9.39 -5.27 6.84
C LEU A 237 -9.07 -6.46 7.75
N ILE A 238 -7.83 -6.99 7.68
CA ILE A 238 -7.33 -8.03 8.58
C ILE A 238 -7.24 -7.49 10.00
N ALA A 239 -6.61 -6.33 10.19
CA ALA A 239 -6.50 -5.66 11.50
C ALA A 239 -7.85 -5.35 12.15
N GLY A 240 -8.88 -5.06 11.34
CA GLY A 240 -10.25 -4.84 11.80
C GLY A 240 -11.09 -6.11 11.98
N GLY A 241 -10.56 -7.29 11.66
CA GLY A 241 -11.27 -8.57 11.79
C GLY A 241 -12.45 -8.74 10.83
N VAL A 242 -12.46 -8.02 9.69
CA VAL A 242 -13.48 -8.17 8.63
C VAL A 242 -12.97 -8.92 7.41
N TRP A 243 -11.72 -9.34 7.45
CA TRP A 243 -11.06 -10.20 6.46
C TRP A 243 -10.36 -11.33 7.19
N PRO A 244 -10.35 -12.55 6.66
CA PRO A 244 -9.66 -13.67 7.30
C PRO A 244 -8.19 -13.37 7.57
N SER A 245 -7.66 -13.86 8.70
CA SER A 245 -6.24 -13.77 9.01
C SER A 245 -5.47 -14.81 8.19
N PRO A 246 -4.57 -14.40 7.28
CA PRO A 246 -3.79 -15.37 6.50
C PRO A 246 -2.90 -16.26 7.36
N LEU A 247 -2.45 -15.77 8.51
CA LEU A 247 -1.63 -16.55 9.44
C LEU A 247 -2.43 -17.65 10.11
N ASP A 248 -3.72 -17.40 10.42
CA ASP A 248 -4.63 -18.42 10.99
C ASP A 248 -5.05 -19.46 9.94
N GLU A 249 -5.07 -19.08 8.65
CA GLU A 249 -5.36 -19.95 7.52
C GLU A 249 -4.12 -20.71 6.99
N GLY A 250 -2.95 -20.52 7.62
CA GLY A 250 -1.74 -21.29 7.35
C GLY A 250 -0.65 -20.61 6.52
N ALA A 251 -0.73 -19.31 6.27
CA ALA A 251 0.42 -18.59 5.73
C ALA A 251 1.57 -18.55 6.75
N ASP A 252 2.80 -18.82 6.30
CA ASP A 252 3.99 -18.79 7.14
C ASP A 252 4.40 -17.36 7.51
N ILE A 253 4.21 -16.42 6.57
CA ILE A 253 4.59 -15.02 6.71
C ILE A 253 3.48 -14.14 6.13
N MET A 254 3.19 -13.03 6.80
CA MET A 254 2.39 -11.93 6.26
C MET A 254 3.24 -10.67 6.20
N THR A 255 3.33 -10.05 5.02
CA THR A 255 3.97 -8.75 4.82
C THR A 255 2.92 -7.68 4.58
N THR A 256 3.21 -6.43 4.97
CA THR A 256 2.29 -5.32 4.74
C THR A 256 2.98 -3.98 4.58
N SER A 257 2.24 -3.01 4.01
CA SER A 257 2.55 -1.58 4.06
C SER A 257 1.76 -0.93 5.19
N THR A 258 2.37 0.00 5.92
CA THR A 258 1.71 0.63 7.07
C THR A 258 0.85 1.84 6.71
N TYR A 259 1.02 2.47 5.55
CA TYR A 259 0.41 3.74 5.17
C TYR A 259 -0.83 3.64 4.25
N LYS A 260 -1.16 2.43 3.75
CA LYS A 260 -2.33 2.19 2.89
C LYS A 260 -3.60 2.04 3.74
N SER A 261 -4.31 0.92 3.64
CA SER A 261 -5.52 0.68 4.42
C SER A 261 -5.31 0.79 5.94
N LEU A 262 -4.10 0.52 6.44
CA LEU A 262 -3.77 0.69 7.86
C LEU A 262 -3.74 2.17 8.29
N GLY A 263 -3.37 3.11 7.40
CA GLY A 263 -3.39 4.55 7.67
C GLY A 263 -2.36 5.03 8.68
N GLY A 264 -1.22 4.33 8.77
CA GLY A 264 -0.06 4.69 9.59
C GLY A 264 1.04 5.40 8.78
N PRO A 265 2.26 5.53 9.33
CA PRO A 265 3.40 6.16 8.66
C PRO A 265 3.91 5.33 7.47
N PRO A 266 4.70 5.93 6.56
CA PRO A 266 5.38 5.18 5.50
C PRO A 266 6.31 4.12 6.10
N GLY A 267 6.06 2.85 5.79
CA GLY A 267 6.82 1.72 6.34
C GLY A 267 6.23 0.38 5.90
N GLY A 268 6.74 -0.69 6.48
CA GLY A 268 6.23 -2.04 6.36
C GLY A 268 6.19 -2.75 7.70
N LEU A 269 5.56 -3.92 7.72
CA LEU A 269 5.61 -4.89 8.81
C LEU A 269 5.84 -6.27 8.22
N VAL A 270 6.51 -7.14 8.98
CA VAL A 270 6.57 -8.59 8.72
C VAL A 270 6.05 -9.31 9.95
N LEU A 271 5.07 -10.18 9.74
CA LEU A 271 4.35 -10.90 10.80
C LEU A 271 4.46 -12.40 10.55
N THR A 272 4.68 -13.18 11.61
CA THR A 272 4.74 -14.65 11.54
C THR A 272 4.39 -15.28 12.87
N ASN A 273 3.91 -16.53 12.82
CA ASN A 273 3.73 -17.37 14.02
C ASN A 273 4.87 -18.39 14.19
N ASP A 274 5.78 -18.50 13.21
CA ASP A 274 6.94 -19.41 13.24
C ASP A 274 8.15 -18.72 13.91
N ALA A 275 8.60 -19.23 15.05
CA ALA A 275 9.71 -18.67 15.80
C ALA A 275 11.05 -18.74 15.02
N GLY A 276 11.27 -19.79 14.22
CA GLY A 276 12.48 -19.91 13.40
C GLY A 276 12.52 -18.92 12.24
N LEU A 277 11.36 -18.58 11.67
CA LEU A 277 11.25 -17.49 10.69
C LEU A 277 11.45 -16.14 11.38
N ALA A 278 10.87 -15.93 12.56
CA ALA A 278 11.04 -14.70 13.32
C ALA A 278 12.50 -14.42 13.65
N GLU A 279 13.27 -15.41 14.09
CA GLU A 279 14.71 -15.29 14.36
C GLU A 279 15.48 -14.88 13.08
N ARG A 280 15.18 -15.50 11.94
CA ARG A 280 15.83 -15.12 10.67
C ARG A 280 15.44 -13.71 10.22
N ILE A 281 14.18 -13.33 10.35
CA ILE A 281 13.69 -12.00 10.00
C ILE A 281 14.33 -10.94 10.89
N ASP A 282 14.48 -11.21 12.17
CA ASP A 282 15.18 -10.33 13.13
C ASP A 282 16.64 -10.10 12.74
N ALA A 283 17.38 -11.16 12.39
CA ALA A 283 18.77 -11.05 11.92
C ALA A 283 18.88 -10.33 10.56
N ILE A 284 17.89 -10.45 9.67
CA ILE A 284 17.80 -9.71 8.42
C ILE A 284 17.53 -8.22 8.72
N ALA A 285 16.67 -7.92 9.68
CA ALA A 285 16.42 -6.55 10.11
C ALA A 285 17.67 -5.93 10.73
N TYR A 286 18.23 -6.55 11.76
CA TYR A 286 19.41 -6.07 12.46
C TYR A 286 20.40 -7.23 12.74
N PRO A 287 21.68 -7.10 12.34
CA PRO A 287 22.31 -5.93 11.70
C PRO A 287 22.20 -5.90 10.15
N GLY A 288 21.37 -6.75 9.55
CA GLY A 288 21.35 -6.98 8.12
C GLY A 288 20.99 -5.75 7.27
N LEU A 289 19.70 -5.41 7.17
CA LEU A 289 19.21 -4.35 6.29
C LEU A 289 18.92 -3.02 7.00
N THR A 290 18.81 -3.02 8.35
CA THR A 290 18.43 -1.86 9.15
C THR A 290 19.32 -1.73 10.36
N ALA A 291 20.55 -1.27 10.17
CA ALA A 291 21.47 -1.00 11.30
C ALA A 291 20.90 0.12 12.20
N ASN A 292 20.25 1.12 11.60
CA ASN A 292 19.56 2.18 12.31
C ASN A 292 18.16 2.37 11.71
N PHE A 293 17.12 2.36 12.52
CA PHE A 293 15.75 2.53 12.07
C PHE A 293 15.17 3.90 12.49
N ASP A 294 14.12 4.33 11.83
CA ASP A 294 13.43 5.60 12.11
C ASP A 294 12.52 5.45 13.34
N ALA A 295 13.00 5.91 14.50
CA ALA A 295 12.27 5.87 15.77
C ALA A 295 11.00 6.76 15.74
N GLY A 296 10.98 7.85 14.96
CA GLY A 296 9.80 8.69 14.76
C GLY A 296 8.68 7.94 14.03
N LYS A 297 9.03 7.19 12.98
CA LYS A 297 8.06 6.30 12.30
C LYS A 297 7.57 5.18 13.21
N THR A 298 8.44 4.63 14.04
CA THR A 298 8.06 3.58 15.01
C THR A 298 7.05 4.12 16.03
N ALA A 299 7.26 5.30 16.55
CA ALA A 299 6.31 5.98 17.47
C ALA A 299 4.99 6.30 16.76
N ALA A 300 5.03 6.79 15.52
CA ALA A 300 3.85 7.06 14.71
C ALA A 300 3.05 5.78 14.42
N LEU A 301 3.75 4.67 14.14
CA LEU A 301 3.12 3.36 13.97
C LEU A 301 2.41 2.91 15.25
N ALA A 302 3.06 3.04 16.40
CA ALA A 302 2.47 2.67 17.69
C ALA A 302 1.17 3.46 17.96
N ILE A 303 1.16 4.78 17.73
CA ILE A 303 -0.04 5.61 17.87
C ILE A 303 -1.14 5.18 16.88
N GLY A 304 -0.79 4.94 15.61
CA GLY A 304 -1.74 4.46 14.62
C GLY A 304 -2.35 3.09 14.96
N LEU A 305 -1.56 2.19 15.53
CA LEU A 305 -2.06 0.87 15.96
C LEU A 305 -3.05 0.95 17.13
N LEU A 306 -2.95 1.98 17.98
CA LEU A 306 -3.95 2.23 19.03
C LEU A 306 -5.32 2.57 18.43
N ASP A 307 -5.38 3.27 17.30
CA ASP A 307 -6.65 3.53 16.59
C ASP A 307 -7.33 2.22 16.19
N TRP A 308 -6.55 1.22 15.76
CA TRP A 308 -7.07 -0.10 15.36
C TRP A 308 -7.59 -0.91 16.55
N LEU A 309 -7.02 -0.77 17.73
CA LEU A 309 -7.55 -1.42 18.94
C LEU A 309 -8.90 -0.86 19.36
N ASP A 310 -9.13 0.44 19.18
CA ASP A 310 -10.35 1.11 19.60
C ASP A 310 -11.44 1.08 18.50
N TYR A 311 -11.06 1.27 17.25
CA TYR A 311 -12.00 1.53 16.16
C TYR A 311 -11.85 0.57 14.97
N GLY A 312 -10.91 -0.39 15.02
CA GLY A 312 -10.51 -1.19 13.85
C GLY A 312 -11.66 -1.88 13.17
N HIS A 313 -12.52 -2.59 13.91
CA HIS A 313 -13.66 -3.29 13.34
C HIS A 313 -14.67 -2.33 12.70
N ALA A 314 -15.03 -1.25 13.39
CA ALA A 314 -15.98 -0.27 12.88
C ALA A 314 -15.44 0.45 11.63
N TYR A 315 -14.14 0.80 11.62
CA TYR A 315 -13.51 1.44 10.49
C TYR A 315 -13.43 0.50 9.27
N ALA A 316 -12.95 -0.71 9.45
CA ALA A 316 -12.85 -1.70 8.38
C ALA A 316 -14.22 -2.02 7.77
N SER A 317 -15.26 -2.25 8.62
CA SER A 317 -16.62 -2.49 8.16
C SER A 317 -17.18 -1.30 7.37
N ALA A 318 -16.97 -0.07 7.85
CA ALA A 318 -17.41 1.14 7.14
C ALA A 318 -16.73 1.30 5.77
N THR A 319 -15.44 0.92 5.64
CA THR A 319 -14.75 0.99 4.35
C THR A 319 -15.31 -0.02 3.34
N VAL A 320 -15.68 -1.21 3.78
CA VAL A 320 -16.31 -2.22 2.92
C VAL A 320 -17.71 -1.76 2.50
N SER A 321 -18.56 -1.30 3.43
CA SER A 321 -19.90 -0.80 3.12
C SER A 321 -19.85 0.37 2.12
N ALA A 322 -18.94 1.33 2.33
CA ALA A 322 -18.75 2.44 1.40
C ALA A 322 -18.29 1.98 0.01
N ALA A 323 -17.40 0.98 -0.09
CA ALA A 323 -16.96 0.43 -1.37
C ALA A 323 -18.11 -0.26 -2.12
N GLN A 324 -18.91 -1.05 -1.43
CA GLN A 324 -20.06 -1.73 -2.00
C GLN A 324 -21.13 -0.73 -2.48
N ALA A 325 -21.44 0.29 -1.66
CA ALA A 325 -22.42 1.32 -2.00
C ALA A 325 -21.95 2.17 -3.20
N LEU A 326 -20.69 2.62 -3.21
CA LEU A 326 -20.14 3.39 -4.31
C LEU A 326 -20.12 2.60 -5.62
N ALA A 327 -19.64 1.35 -5.56
CA ALA A 327 -19.57 0.47 -6.73
C ALA A 327 -20.97 0.16 -7.29
N SER A 328 -21.96 -0.10 -6.43
CA SER A 328 -23.36 -0.32 -6.83
C SER A 328 -23.97 0.92 -7.44
N ALA A 329 -23.72 2.11 -6.89
CA ALA A 329 -24.20 3.37 -7.46
C ALA A 329 -23.56 3.67 -8.83
N LEU A 330 -22.27 3.38 -9.01
CA LEU A 330 -21.59 3.52 -10.31
C LEU A 330 -22.15 2.54 -11.35
N ALA A 331 -22.43 1.29 -10.96
CA ALA A 331 -23.12 0.31 -11.81
C ALA A 331 -24.53 0.80 -12.18
N GLY A 332 -25.27 1.40 -11.24
CA GLY A 332 -26.56 2.04 -11.47
C GLY A 332 -26.52 3.20 -12.47
N HIS A 333 -25.39 3.89 -12.59
CA HIS A 333 -25.12 4.87 -13.64
C HIS A 333 -24.67 4.25 -14.98
N GLY A 334 -24.64 2.92 -15.10
CA GLY A 334 -24.24 2.21 -16.32
C GLY A 334 -22.73 2.10 -16.52
N LEU A 335 -21.91 2.43 -15.51
CA LEU A 335 -20.46 2.26 -15.61
C LEU A 335 -20.06 0.79 -15.48
N PRO A 336 -19.04 0.33 -16.23
CA PRO A 336 -18.67 -1.09 -16.32
C PRO A 336 -17.86 -1.54 -15.09
N VAL A 337 -18.54 -1.72 -13.95
CA VAL A 337 -17.94 -2.25 -12.72
C VAL A 337 -17.54 -3.70 -12.93
N PHE A 338 -16.28 -4.05 -12.58
CA PHE A 338 -15.83 -5.43 -12.56
C PHE A 338 -16.53 -6.18 -11.42
N THR A 339 -17.11 -7.34 -11.73
CA THR A 339 -17.83 -8.18 -10.77
C THR A 339 -17.20 -9.55 -10.65
N THR A 340 -17.20 -10.11 -9.46
CA THR A 340 -16.83 -11.50 -9.20
C THR A 340 -18.08 -12.39 -9.21
N ALA A 341 -17.89 -13.71 -9.13
CA ALA A 341 -19.00 -14.66 -8.98
C ALA A 341 -19.79 -14.42 -7.68
N SER A 342 -19.17 -13.84 -6.64
CA SER A 342 -19.76 -13.54 -5.33
C SER A 342 -20.34 -12.13 -5.23
N GLY A 343 -20.31 -11.33 -6.31
CA GLY A 343 -20.76 -9.94 -6.31
C GLY A 343 -19.63 -8.97 -6.68
N ILE A 344 -19.81 -7.69 -6.35
CA ILE A 344 -18.84 -6.67 -6.76
C ILE A 344 -17.56 -6.75 -5.92
N THR A 345 -17.69 -6.73 -4.60
CA THR A 345 -16.54 -6.76 -3.69
C THR A 345 -16.94 -7.14 -2.26
N ALA A 346 -16.08 -7.87 -1.58
CA ALA A 346 -16.09 -8.05 -0.13
C ALA A 346 -14.98 -7.20 0.55
N SER A 347 -14.36 -6.29 -0.19
CA SER A 347 -13.21 -5.49 0.20
C SER A 347 -13.55 -4.00 0.24
N HIS A 348 -12.60 -3.19 0.71
CA HIS A 348 -12.60 -1.73 0.57
C HIS A 348 -12.22 -1.25 -0.85
N GLN A 349 -12.02 -2.18 -1.78
CA GLN A 349 -11.59 -1.92 -3.16
C GLN A 349 -12.58 -2.47 -4.16
N PHE A 350 -12.63 -1.83 -5.33
CA PHE A 350 -13.27 -2.35 -6.54
C PHE A 350 -12.63 -1.73 -7.79
N ALA A 351 -13.03 -2.16 -8.97
CA ALA A 351 -12.50 -1.63 -10.22
C ALA A 351 -13.60 -1.46 -11.30
N LEU A 352 -13.35 -0.52 -12.22
CA LEU A 352 -14.09 -0.39 -13.48
C LEU A 352 -13.24 -0.88 -14.64
N ASP A 353 -13.85 -1.47 -15.66
CA ASP A 353 -13.21 -1.70 -16.95
C ASP A 353 -13.14 -0.36 -17.71
N ALA A 354 -11.96 0.23 -17.76
CA ALA A 354 -11.74 1.59 -18.25
C ALA A 354 -11.34 1.66 -19.73
N ARG A 355 -11.55 0.60 -20.52
CA ARG A 355 -11.13 0.56 -21.94
C ARG A 355 -11.77 1.65 -22.80
N GLU A 356 -13.01 2.03 -22.53
CA GLU A 356 -13.67 3.09 -23.29
C GLU A 356 -13.06 4.49 -23.07
N TRP A 357 -12.31 4.69 -21.95
CA TRP A 357 -11.57 5.93 -21.68
C TRP A 357 -10.08 5.82 -22.00
N GLY A 358 -9.65 4.83 -22.79
CA GLY A 358 -8.26 4.63 -23.16
C GLY A 358 -7.44 3.87 -22.11
N GLY A 359 -8.11 3.13 -21.22
CA GLY A 359 -7.52 2.34 -20.14
C GLY A 359 -7.44 3.09 -18.81
N GLY A 360 -7.07 2.36 -17.76
CA GLY A 360 -7.11 2.85 -16.39
C GLY A 360 -6.29 4.11 -16.13
N HIS A 361 -5.13 4.25 -16.76
CA HIS A 361 -4.30 5.44 -16.58
C HIS A 361 -4.95 6.69 -17.17
N GLN A 362 -5.50 6.63 -18.38
CA GLN A 362 -6.18 7.76 -19.00
C GLN A 362 -7.46 8.14 -18.24
N ALA A 363 -8.21 7.14 -17.78
CA ALA A 363 -9.37 7.36 -16.93
C ALA A 363 -8.98 8.04 -15.59
N ALA A 364 -7.87 7.63 -14.97
CA ALA A 364 -7.37 8.26 -13.75
C ALA A 364 -6.92 9.72 -13.98
N LEU A 365 -6.26 10.03 -15.09
CA LEU A 365 -5.92 11.41 -15.47
C LEU A 365 -7.19 12.26 -15.70
N ARG A 366 -8.21 11.67 -16.30
CA ARG A 366 -9.50 12.33 -16.51
C ARG A 366 -10.18 12.65 -15.16
N LEU A 367 -10.22 11.70 -14.23
CA LEU A 367 -10.74 11.92 -12.88
C LEU A 367 -9.88 12.94 -12.09
N ARG A 368 -8.55 12.92 -12.26
CA ARG A 368 -7.68 13.94 -11.64
C ARG A 368 -8.04 15.36 -12.08
N ALA A 369 -8.42 15.56 -13.34
CA ALA A 369 -8.89 16.86 -13.83
C ALA A 369 -10.22 17.31 -13.20
N ALA A 370 -10.98 16.38 -12.59
CA ALA A 370 -12.20 16.62 -11.82
C ALA A 370 -11.95 16.63 -10.30
N ASN A 371 -10.69 16.68 -9.82
CA ASN A 371 -10.31 16.60 -8.42
C ASN A 371 -10.69 15.27 -7.72
N ILE A 372 -10.67 14.15 -8.46
CA ILE A 372 -10.84 12.81 -7.94
C ILE A 372 -9.55 12.02 -8.18
N LEU A 373 -8.98 11.44 -7.12
CA LEU A 373 -7.72 10.70 -7.18
C LEU A 373 -7.98 9.19 -7.22
N THR A 374 -7.48 8.53 -8.24
CA THR A 374 -7.60 7.07 -8.47
C THR A 374 -6.32 6.55 -9.12
N CYS A 375 -6.26 5.26 -9.43
CA CYS A 375 -5.13 4.68 -10.15
C CYS A 375 -5.56 3.51 -11.04
N ALA A 376 -4.69 3.15 -11.99
CA ALA A 376 -4.92 2.03 -12.89
C ALA A 376 -4.60 0.69 -12.22
N ILE A 377 -5.20 -0.39 -12.74
CA ILE A 377 -4.97 -1.78 -12.34
C ILE A 377 -5.14 -2.72 -13.53
N GLY A 378 -4.49 -3.89 -13.51
CA GLY A 378 -4.77 -4.97 -14.45
C GLY A 378 -6.08 -5.69 -14.14
N LEU A 379 -6.78 -6.15 -15.17
CA LEU A 379 -7.97 -6.98 -15.07
C LEU A 379 -7.81 -8.26 -15.89
N PRO A 380 -8.29 -9.43 -15.41
CA PRO A 380 -8.17 -10.70 -16.10
C PRO A 380 -8.80 -10.65 -17.51
N GLY A 381 -8.12 -11.25 -18.49
CA GLY A 381 -8.62 -11.30 -19.87
C GLY A 381 -8.75 -9.92 -20.55
N ARG A 382 -8.13 -8.88 -20.01
CA ARG A 382 -8.13 -7.52 -20.56
C ARG A 382 -6.71 -7.08 -20.92
N PRO A 383 -6.54 -6.07 -21.80
CA PRO A 383 -5.24 -5.46 -22.05
C PRO A 383 -4.57 -4.95 -20.75
N LYS A 384 -3.25 -4.84 -20.77
CA LYS A 384 -2.49 -4.36 -19.60
C LYS A 384 -3.06 -3.03 -19.08
N MET A 385 -3.26 -2.96 -17.76
CA MET A 385 -3.77 -1.75 -17.07
C MET A 385 -5.11 -1.22 -17.60
N ALA A 386 -5.99 -2.12 -18.05
CA ALA A 386 -7.34 -1.75 -18.54
C ALA A 386 -8.29 -1.29 -17.41
N GLY A 387 -8.03 -1.68 -16.17
CA GLY A 387 -8.88 -1.35 -15.03
C GLY A 387 -8.57 0.01 -14.41
N LEU A 388 -9.60 0.68 -13.91
CA LEU A 388 -9.52 1.84 -13.02
C LEU A 388 -9.91 1.39 -11.62
N ARG A 389 -8.98 1.49 -10.67
CA ARG A 389 -9.14 0.98 -9.30
C ARG A 389 -9.59 2.07 -8.34
N PHE A 390 -10.53 1.73 -7.48
CA PHE A 390 -11.07 2.57 -6.42
C PHE A 390 -10.84 1.95 -5.04
N GLY A 391 -10.74 2.81 -4.01
CA GLY A 391 -10.68 2.41 -2.61
C GLY A 391 -11.27 3.48 -1.70
N THR A 392 -11.79 3.06 -0.57
CA THR A 392 -12.59 3.89 0.34
C THR A 392 -11.95 4.24 1.68
N PRO A 393 -10.77 3.72 2.08
CA PRO A 393 -10.23 3.96 3.42
C PRO A 393 -10.12 5.44 3.78
N GLU A 394 -9.57 6.25 2.88
CA GLU A 394 -9.34 7.67 3.16
C GLU A 394 -10.64 8.47 3.25
N ILE A 395 -11.59 8.27 2.34
CA ILE A 395 -12.87 8.98 2.36
C ILE A 395 -13.69 8.66 3.61
N VAL A 396 -13.67 7.40 4.06
CA VAL A 396 -14.33 6.97 5.30
C VAL A 396 -13.65 7.59 6.52
N ARG A 397 -12.32 7.68 6.54
CA ARG A 397 -11.60 8.36 7.62
C ARG A 397 -11.92 9.87 7.65
N TRP A 398 -12.17 10.51 6.54
CA TRP A 398 -12.69 11.87 6.47
C TRP A 398 -14.17 12.00 6.88
N GLY A 399 -14.86 10.90 7.12
CA GLY A 399 -16.23 10.88 7.65
C GLY A 399 -17.31 10.69 6.61
N MET A 400 -16.95 10.37 5.36
CA MET A 400 -17.94 9.93 4.35
C MET A 400 -18.48 8.55 4.75
N ALA A 401 -19.77 8.34 4.50
CA ALA A 401 -20.48 7.11 4.81
C ALA A 401 -21.34 6.65 3.62
N GLU A 402 -21.98 5.50 3.77
CA GLU A 402 -22.81 4.90 2.72
C GLU A 402 -23.83 5.87 2.05
N PRO A 403 -24.55 6.75 2.80
CA PRO A 403 -25.50 7.70 2.18
C PRO A 403 -24.82 8.71 1.23
N ASP A 404 -23.54 9.01 1.40
CA ASP A 404 -22.80 9.96 0.57
C ASP A 404 -22.39 9.37 -0.79
N MET A 405 -22.42 8.03 -0.91
CA MET A 405 -21.87 7.33 -2.08
C MET A 405 -22.65 7.55 -3.35
N SER A 406 -23.95 7.82 -3.27
CA SER A 406 -24.78 8.13 -4.45
C SER A 406 -24.36 9.46 -5.09
N GLU A 407 -24.15 10.51 -4.27
CA GLU A 407 -23.70 11.83 -4.78
C GLU A 407 -22.26 11.72 -5.34
N LEU A 408 -21.38 11.01 -4.64
CA LEU A 408 -20.01 10.74 -5.08
C LEU A 408 -19.98 9.97 -6.42
N ALA A 409 -20.85 8.97 -6.59
CA ALA A 409 -20.99 8.23 -7.85
C ALA A 409 -21.43 9.13 -8.99
N GLY A 410 -22.35 10.06 -8.75
CA GLY A 410 -22.75 11.07 -9.73
C GLY A 410 -21.59 11.99 -10.17
N LEU A 411 -20.71 12.38 -9.24
CA LEU A 411 -19.49 13.15 -9.56
C LEU A 411 -18.52 12.34 -10.43
N VAL A 412 -18.26 11.09 -10.06
CA VAL A 412 -17.39 10.17 -10.83
C VAL A 412 -17.97 9.94 -12.23
N HIS A 413 -19.27 9.64 -12.33
CA HIS A 413 -19.95 9.43 -13.61
C HIS A 413 -19.83 10.66 -14.52
N ARG A 414 -20.17 11.85 -14.03
CA ARG A 414 -20.03 13.10 -14.81
C ARG A 414 -18.58 13.36 -15.25
N ALA A 415 -17.62 13.09 -14.37
CA ALA A 415 -16.20 13.26 -14.68
C ALA A 415 -15.72 12.32 -15.78
N LEU A 416 -16.26 11.10 -15.86
CA LEU A 416 -15.90 10.12 -16.88
C LEU A 416 -16.65 10.35 -18.21
N THR A 417 -17.88 10.86 -18.21
CA THR A 417 -18.76 10.96 -19.40
C THR A 417 -18.85 12.36 -19.99
N ALA A 418 -18.58 13.42 -19.20
CA ALA A 418 -18.63 14.82 -19.67
C ALA A 418 -17.24 15.47 -19.60
N ASN A 419 -17.13 16.80 -19.70
CA ASN A 419 -15.87 17.51 -19.50
C ASN A 419 -15.46 17.44 -18.00
N PRO A 420 -14.38 16.75 -17.63
CA PRO A 420 -14.02 16.57 -16.22
C PRO A 420 -13.72 17.89 -15.48
N ARG A 421 -13.18 18.90 -16.18
CA ARG A 421 -12.89 20.20 -15.56
C ARG A 421 -14.13 20.94 -15.09
N SER A 422 -15.29 20.72 -15.73
CA SER A 422 -16.56 21.32 -15.29
C SER A 422 -17.10 20.70 -13.99
N VAL A 423 -16.58 19.55 -13.57
CA VAL A 423 -16.99 18.86 -12.34
C VAL A 423 -16.07 19.19 -11.15
N ALA A 424 -14.88 19.75 -11.39
CA ALA A 424 -13.86 19.95 -10.36
C ALA A 424 -14.34 20.83 -9.19
N ALA A 425 -15.09 21.90 -9.45
CA ALA A 425 -15.62 22.78 -8.41
C ALA A 425 -16.65 22.06 -7.53
N ASP A 426 -17.54 21.27 -8.13
CA ASP A 426 -18.55 20.48 -7.41
C ASP A 426 -17.87 19.42 -6.54
N THR A 427 -16.85 18.73 -7.08
CA THR A 427 -16.06 17.74 -6.34
C THR A 427 -15.40 18.36 -5.13
N THR A 428 -14.75 19.52 -5.28
CA THR A 428 -14.10 20.22 -4.16
C THR A 428 -15.14 20.69 -3.14
N SER A 429 -16.29 21.19 -3.58
CA SER A 429 -17.39 21.59 -2.69
C SER A 429 -17.91 20.40 -1.88
N PHE A 430 -18.10 19.25 -2.52
CA PHE A 430 -18.48 18.01 -1.85
C PHE A 430 -17.41 17.58 -0.84
N ARG A 431 -16.13 17.55 -1.24
CA ARG A 431 -15.02 17.18 -0.36
C ARG A 431 -14.97 18.03 0.91
N ARG A 432 -15.16 19.33 0.80
CA ARG A 432 -15.08 20.29 1.91
C ARG A 432 -16.18 20.17 2.97
N ARG A 433 -17.21 19.37 2.74
CA ARG A 433 -18.20 19.02 3.77
C ARG A 433 -17.64 18.11 4.85
N PHE A 434 -16.53 17.40 4.56
CA PHE A 434 -15.94 16.38 5.40
C PHE A 434 -14.59 16.86 5.95
N THR A 435 -14.60 17.50 7.11
CA THR A 435 -13.43 18.17 7.71
C THR A 435 -12.94 17.52 8.99
N THR A 436 -13.67 16.51 9.49
CA THR A 436 -13.38 15.87 10.79
C THR A 436 -12.99 14.41 10.56
N LEU A 437 -11.77 14.08 10.97
CA LEU A 437 -11.32 12.68 10.92
C LEU A 437 -12.10 11.82 11.92
N ARG A 438 -12.47 10.62 11.45
CA ARG A 438 -13.15 9.58 12.20
C ARG A 438 -12.21 8.39 12.42
N TYR A 439 -12.59 7.51 13.35
CA TYR A 439 -11.88 6.27 13.67
C TYR A 439 -10.42 6.51 14.09
N ILE A 440 -10.17 7.59 14.80
CA ILE A 440 -8.87 7.92 15.39
C ILE A 440 -9.04 8.32 16.87
N ARG A 441 -8.03 8.02 17.66
CA ARG A 441 -7.88 8.56 19.04
C ARG A 441 -7.47 10.03 18.97
N ARG A 442 -8.19 10.87 19.66
CA ARG A 442 -7.91 12.31 19.76
C ARG A 442 -6.96 12.63 20.91
#